data_203b6e35e75316b258d2d5ee11e19ca8
#
_entry.id   203b6e35e75316b258d2d5ee11e19ca8
#
_cell.length_a   1.000
_cell.length_b   1.000
_cell.length_c   1.000
_cell.angle_alpha   90.00
_cell.angle_beta   90.00
_cell.angle_gamma   90.00
#
_symmetry.space_group_name_H-M   'P 1'
#
loop_
_entity.id
_entity.type
_entity.pdbx_description
1 polymer ?
#
loop_
_entity_poly.entity_id
_entity_poly.type
_entity_poly.pdbx_seq_one_letter_code
_entity_poly.pdbx_strand_id
1 'polypeptide(L)'
;SARDVYRYLASAKIDIEAKGIAVGVRLEHPSQLIDQIQYHNKSGRGKYLPAAEYSFVTQVDGRGVYSFCMCPGGFVIPAATGPEQLVVNGMSPSNRGTAWSNSGMVVETHPEDVAQFVKEHQSVIEQQEMKAQENASLFTPHSSLQMMYFQEIVEKQCWQQGNMKQTAPAQRMADFVNNRLSYDLPKSSYAPGLISSPLHFWMPSFVSKRLQEGFKTFGKNAHGFLTNEATLIAMETRTSSPVRIVRDRETLQHVRIQGLFPCGEGAGYAGGIVSAGVDGERCAEMCAEYLKQQ
;
A
#
# COMPACT_ATOMS: atom_id res chain seq x y z
N SER A 1 0.93 -4.81 -9.52
CA SER A 1 2.33 -5.02 -9.92
C SER A 1 2.52 -5.16 -11.43
N ALA A 2 1.52 -5.60 -12.18
CA ALA A 2 1.55 -5.74 -13.63
C ALA A 2 1.36 -4.38 -14.35
N ARG A 3 2.28 -3.45 -14.14
CA ARG A 3 2.19 -2.07 -14.65
C ARG A 3 2.38 -1.98 -16.17
N ASP A 4 3.12 -2.90 -16.75
CA ASP A 4 3.24 -3.12 -18.18
C ASP A 4 1.88 -3.42 -18.82
N VAL A 5 1.05 -4.24 -18.18
CA VAL A 5 -0.32 -4.54 -18.63
C VAL A 5 -1.18 -3.27 -18.62
N TYR A 6 -1.12 -2.44 -17.57
CA TYR A 6 -1.90 -1.18 -17.55
C TYR A 6 -1.46 -0.19 -18.63
N ARG A 7 -0.16 -0.09 -18.91
CA ARG A 7 0.38 0.69 -20.04
C ARG A 7 -0.11 0.15 -21.36
N TYR A 8 -0.08 -1.17 -21.56
CA TYR A 8 -0.63 -1.81 -22.74
C TYR A 8 -2.12 -1.52 -22.92
N LEU A 9 -2.94 -1.66 -21.86
CA LEU A 9 -4.36 -1.36 -21.93
C LEU A 9 -4.62 0.10 -22.32
N ALA A 10 -3.86 1.05 -21.78
CA ALA A 10 -3.96 2.46 -22.13
C ALA A 10 -3.60 2.69 -23.62
N SER A 11 -2.49 2.11 -24.10
CA SER A 11 -2.05 2.23 -25.49
C SER A 11 -3.01 1.57 -26.47
N ALA A 12 -3.62 0.46 -26.10
CA ALA A 12 -4.66 -0.25 -26.85
C ALA A 12 -6.04 0.43 -26.79
N LYS A 13 -6.15 1.58 -26.09
CA LYS A 13 -7.40 2.34 -25.93
C LYS A 13 -8.54 1.51 -25.31
N ILE A 14 -8.19 0.59 -24.42
CA ILE A 14 -9.15 -0.11 -23.58
C ILE A 14 -9.66 0.87 -22.52
N ASP A 15 -10.95 0.83 -22.20
CA ASP A 15 -11.54 1.73 -21.21
C ASP A 15 -11.04 1.37 -19.80
N ILE A 16 -10.17 2.19 -19.30
CA ILE A 16 -9.61 2.13 -17.95
C ILE A 16 -9.76 3.47 -17.23
N GLU A 17 -9.87 3.45 -15.94
CA GLU A 17 -9.95 4.65 -15.10
C GLU A 17 -8.95 4.60 -13.95
N ALA A 18 -8.51 5.77 -13.48
CA ALA A 18 -7.71 5.89 -12.27
C ALA A 18 -8.57 5.48 -11.06
N LYS A 19 -8.03 4.58 -10.24
CA LYS A 19 -8.74 4.05 -9.06
C LYS A 19 -8.02 4.49 -7.79
N GLY A 20 -8.78 4.95 -6.79
CA GLY A 20 -8.27 5.21 -5.45
C GLY A 20 -7.59 3.99 -4.84
N ILE A 21 -6.52 4.24 -4.12
CA ILE A 21 -5.70 3.26 -3.39
C ILE A 21 -5.52 3.71 -1.95
N ALA A 22 -4.79 2.95 -1.15
CA ALA A 22 -4.28 3.43 0.12
C ALA A 22 -2.75 3.38 0.13
N VAL A 23 -2.13 4.39 0.71
CA VAL A 23 -0.68 4.55 0.73
C VAL A 23 -0.20 4.93 2.12
N GLY A 24 0.93 4.39 2.56
CA GLY A 24 1.49 4.68 3.86
C GLY A 24 2.78 3.94 4.14
N VAL A 25 2.88 3.35 5.31
CA VAL A 25 4.08 2.70 5.83
C VAL A 25 3.74 1.35 6.43
N ARG A 26 4.74 0.46 6.57
CA ARG A 26 4.66 -0.65 7.51
C ARG A 26 5.05 -0.17 8.89
N LEU A 27 4.15 -0.35 9.83
CA LEU A 27 4.40 -0.10 11.25
C LEU A 27 4.74 -1.41 11.91
N GLU A 28 5.94 -1.51 12.46
CA GLU A 28 6.43 -2.68 13.17
C GLU A 28 6.58 -2.38 14.66
N HIS A 29 6.00 -3.24 15.49
CA HIS A 29 6.10 -3.21 16.96
C HIS A 29 6.77 -4.48 17.48
N PRO A 30 7.37 -4.47 18.70
CA PRO A 30 7.61 -5.70 19.45
C PRO A 30 6.29 -6.48 19.64
N SER A 31 6.28 -7.77 19.28
CA SER A 31 5.06 -8.61 19.38
C SER A 31 4.54 -8.67 20.81
N GLN A 32 5.45 -8.75 21.82
CA GLN A 32 5.07 -8.74 23.22
C GLN A 32 4.31 -7.48 23.64
N LEU A 33 4.69 -6.31 23.10
CA LEU A 33 3.98 -5.05 23.41
C LEU A 33 2.55 -5.08 22.87
N ILE A 34 2.35 -5.59 21.65
CA ILE A 34 1.01 -5.74 21.09
C ILE A 34 0.18 -6.75 21.88
N ASP A 35 0.77 -7.88 22.30
CA ASP A 35 0.12 -8.84 23.20
C ASP A 35 -0.31 -8.19 24.53
N GLN A 36 0.56 -7.38 25.14
CA GLN A 36 0.23 -6.67 26.39
C GLN A 36 -0.93 -5.68 26.22
N ILE A 37 -0.94 -4.93 25.12
CA ILE A 37 -1.98 -3.94 24.82
C ILE A 37 -3.31 -4.64 24.58
N GLN A 38 -3.35 -5.64 23.70
CA GLN A 38 -4.59 -6.28 23.27
C GLN A 38 -5.20 -7.21 24.30
N TYR A 39 -4.36 -7.91 25.06
CA TYR A 39 -4.82 -8.80 26.14
C TYR A 39 -4.92 -8.13 27.51
N HIS A 40 -4.59 -6.82 27.61
CA HIS A 40 -4.59 -6.07 28.86
C HIS A 40 -3.81 -6.77 29.99
N ASN A 41 -2.72 -7.43 29.64
CA ASN A 41 -1.92 -8.24 30.54
C ASN A 41 -0.42 -7.89 30.43
N LYS A 42 0.19 -7.45 31.52
CA LYS A 42 1.63 -7.10 31.57
C LYS A 42 2.56 -8.25 31.16
N SER A 43 2.14 -9.50 31.35
CA SER A 43 2.89 -10.69 30.94
C SER A 43 2.68 -11.06 29.44
N GLY A 44 1.84 -10.32 28.71
CA GLY A 44 1.46 -10.62 27.33
C GLY A 44 0.50 -11.80 27.23
N ARG A 45 0.56 -12.55 26.12
CA ARG A 45 -0.40 -13.61 25.75
C ARG A 45 -0.31 -14.90 26.58
N GLY A 46 0.80 -15.13 27.26
CA GLY A 46 1.02 -16.38 27.96
C GLY A 46 1.13 -17.60 27.03
N LYS A 47 0.77 -18.80 27.58
CA LYS A 47 0.96 -20.09 26.88
C LYS A 47 -0.17 -20.42 25.86
N TYR A 48 -1.38 -19.94 26.11
CA TYR A 48 -2.59 -20.44 25.43
C TYR A 48 -3.18 -19.50 24.38
N LEU A 49 -2.86 -18.20 24.47
CA LEU A 49 -3.38 -17.21 23.52
C LEU A 49 -2.50 -17.12 22.26
N PRO A 50 -3.08 -16.89 21.08
CA PRO A 50 -2.33 -16.64 19.87
C PRO A 50 -1.59 -15.29 19.92
N ALA A 51 -0.73 -15.01 18.95
CA ALA A 51 -0.20 -13.66 18.76
C ALA A 51 -1.36 -12.68 18.52
N ALA A 52 -1.34 -11.57 19.26
CA ALA A 52 -2.46 -10.62 19.25
C ALA A 52 -2.57 -9.89 17.91
N GLU A 53 -3.80 -9.67 17.49
CA GLU A 53 -4.16 -8.90 16.30
C GLU A 53 -4.80 -7.57 16.71
N TYR A 54 -4.70 -6.56 15.84
CA TYR A 54 -5.42 -5.30 16.00
C TYR A 54 -5.98 -4.81 14.66
N SER A 55 -7.04 -4.03 14.76
CA SER A 55 -7.61 -3.30 13.62
C SER A 55 -7.94 -1.89 14.08
N PHE A 56 -7.36 -0.90 13.42
CA PHE A 56 -7.58 0.50 13.68
C PHE A 56 -8.13 1.21 12.46
N VAL A 57 -9.06 2.11 12.68
CA VAL A 57 -9.61 3.00 11.64
C VAL A 57 -9.99 4.33 12.26
N THR A 58 -9.72 5.41 11.54
CA THR A 58 -10.19 6.76 11.86
C THR A 58 -10.34 7.57 10.58
N GLN A 59 -10.97 8.73 10.69
CA GLN A 59 -11.07 9.71 9.60
C GLN A 59 -10.21 10.93 9.94
N VAL A 60 -9.43 11.38 8.96
CA VAL A 60 -8.63 12.61 9.06
C VAL A 60 -8.79 13.40 7.77
N ASP A 61 -9.31 14.62 7.86
CA ASP A 61 -9.54 15.53 6.72
C ASP A 61 -10.29 14.83 5.57
N GLY A 62 -11.36 14.11 5.89
CA GLY A 62 -12.24 13.44 4.92
C GLY A 62 -11.63 12.22 4.23
N ARG A 63 -10.53 11.66 4.74
CA ARG A 63 -9.90 10.42 4.25
C ARG A 63 -9.74 9.41 5.37
N GLY A 64 -9.97 8.15 5.04
CA GLY A 64 -9.72 7.03 5.96
C GLY A 64 -8.23 6.88 6.27
N VAL A 65 -7.90 6.70 7.54
CA VAL A 65 -6.58 6.27 8.03
C VAL A 65 -6.78 4.98 8.79
N TYR A 66 -6.13 3.90 8.38
CA TYR A 66 -6.43 2.58 8.94
C TYR A 66 -5.26 1.60 8.88
N SER A 67 -5.36 0.57 9.73
CA SER A 67 -4.47 -0.58 9.66
C SER A 67 -4.90 -1.50 8.52
N PHE A 68 -3.95 -1.97 7.74
CA PHE A 68 -4.15 -2.85 6.59
C PHE A 68 -3.24 -4.07 6.69
N CYS A 69 -3.78 -5.25 6.39
CA CYS A 69 -3.00 -6.49 6.34
C CYS A 69 -2.07 -6.67 7.56
N MET A 70 -2.66 -6.71 8.77
CA MET A 70 -1.93 -6.93 10.01
C MET A 70 -1.33 -8.33 10.03
N CYS A 71 -0.04 -8.42 10.36
CA CYS A 71 0.78 -9.62 10.41
C CYS A 71 1.27 -9.88 11.83
N PRO A 72 0.49 -10.56 12.68
CA PRO A 72 0.88 -10.88 14.05
C PRO A 72 2.03 -11.88 14.05
N GLY A 73 3.04 -11.65 14.88
CA GLY A 73 4.23 -12.49 14.95
C GLY A 73 4.88 -12.70 13.60
N GLY A 74 4.97 -11.62 12.78
CA GLY A 74 5.36 -11.68 11.37
C GLY A 74 6.65 -10.93 11.05
N PHE A 75 6.90 -10.75 9.76
CA PHE A 75 8.05 -10.07 9.20
C PHE A 75 7.62 -8.95 8.27
N VAL A 76 8.40 -7.88 8.20
CA VAL A 76 8.37 -6.92 7.10
C VAL A 76 9.28 -7.43 5.99
N ILE A 77 8.81 -7.42 4.74
CA ILE A 77 9.52 -7.98 3.59
C ILE A 77 9.61 -6.98 2.44
N PRO A 78 10.66 -7.05 1.60
CA PRO A 78 10.71 -6.29 0.35
C PRO A 78 9.66 -6.82 -0.64
N ALA A 79 9.00 -5.92 -1.35
CA ALA A 79 7.92 -6.24 -2.29
C ALA A 79 8.03 -5.48 -3.63
N ALA A 80 9.16 -4.85 -3.91
CA ALA A 80 9.42 -4.20 -5.19
C ALA A 80 9.51 -5.23 -6.31
N THR A 81 8.97 -4.89 -7.50
CA THR A 81 8.95 -5.76 -8.68
C THR A 81 9.69 -5.19 -9.88
N GLY A 82 10.20 -3.98 -9.76
CA GLY A 82 10.97 -3.30 -10.80
C GLY A 82 12.26 -2.68 -10.26
N PRO A 83 13.16 -2.24 -11.16
CA PRO A 83 14.36 -1.51 -10.78
C PRO A 83 14.01 -0.13 -10.20
N GLU A 84 14.93 0.44 -9.42
CA GLU A 84 14.80 1.77 -8.85
C GLU A 84 13.50 1.97 -8.02
N GLN A 85 13.00 0.90 -7.41
CA GLN A 85 11.80 0.90 -6.57
C GLN A 85 12.09 0.29 -5.21
N LEU A 86 11.47 0.84 -4.17
CA LEU A 86 11.43 0.24 -2.85
C LEU A 86 9.99 0.25 -2.33
N VAL A 87 9.49 -0.94 -2.07
CA VAL A 87 8.16 -1.20 -1.53
C VAL A 87 8.30 -2.24 -0.44
N VAL A 88 7.61 -2.07 0.64
CA VAL A 88 7.56 -3.02 1.75
C VAL A 88 6.15 -3.61 1.89
N ASN A 89 6.09 -4.84 2.39
CA ASN A 89 4.86 -5.53 2.72
C ASN A 89 5.10 -6.37 3.99
N GLY A 90 4.07 -7.03 4.50
CA GLY A 90 4.15 -7.92 5.66
C GLY A 90 3.83 -9.36 5.31
N MET A 91 4.40 -10.27 6.11
CA MET A 91 4.12 -11.70 6.03
C MET A 91 4.13 -12.31 7.44
N SER A 92 3.16 -13.18 7.73
CA SER A 92 3.16 -14.00 8.95
C SER A 92 3.56 -15.44 8.62
N PRO A 93 4.53 -16.03 9.32
CA PRO A 93 4.71 -17.47 9.29
C PRO A 93 3.53 -18.16 9.98
N SER A 94 3.27 -19.41 9.65
CA SER A 94 2.13 -20.15 10.18
C SER A 94 2.09 -20.25 11.71
N ASN A 95 3.25 -20.27 12.36
CA ASN A 95 3.36 -20.30 13.81
C ASN A 95 3.21 -18.93 14.48
N ARG A 96 3.23 -17.80 13.73
CA ARG A 96 3.13 -16.42 14.24
C ARG A 96 4.02 -16.14 15.45
N GLY A 97 5.25 -16.67 15.44
CA GLY A 97 6.13 -16.77 16.59
C GLY A 97 7.34 -15.84 16.58
N THR A 98 7.38 -14.83 15.71
CA THR A 98 8.51 -13.89 15.70
C THR A 98 8.43 -12.88 16.83
N ALA A 99 9.53 -12.16 17.08
CA ALA A 99 9.58 -11.10 18.07
C ALA A 99 8.81 -9.83 17.65
N TRP A 100 8.29 -9.78 16.43
CA TRP A 100 7.64 -8.59 15.86
C TRP A 100 6.21 -8.86 15.41
N SER A 101 5.42 -7.80 15.40
CA SER A 101 4.11 -7.74 14.77
C SER A 101 4.06 -6.49 13.92
N ASN A 102 3.49 -6.56 12.72
CA ASN A 102 3.45 -5.40 11.83
C ASN A 102 2.10 -5.27 11.10
N SER A 103 1.79 -4.06 10.64
CA SER A 103 0.67 -3.81 9.73
C SER A 103 1.00 -2.67 8.78
N GLY A 104 0.40 -2.66 7.61
CA GLY A 104 0.29 -1.44 6.82
C GLY A 104 -0.53 -0.42 7.59
N MET A 105 -0.01 0.79 7.74
CA MET A 105 -0.74 1.94 8.26
C MET A 105 -0.88 2.92 7.12
N VAL A 106 -2.07 3.04 6.59
CA VAL A 106 -2.30 3.63 5.28
C VAL A 106 -3.39 4.70 5.31
N VAL A 107 -3.28 5.62 4.36
CA VAL A 107 -4.21 6.71 4.12
C VAL A 107 -4.93 6.45 2.81
N GLU A 108 -6.25 6.48 2.83
CA GLU A 108 -7.08 6.48 1.64
C GLU A 108 -6.67 7.66 0.73
N THR A 109 -6.38 7.35 -0.52
CA THR A 109 -5.81 8.29 -1.48
C THR A 109 -6.57 8.17 -2.79
N HIS A 110 -7.17 9.28 -3.22
CA HIS A 110 -7.99 9.37 -4.43
C HIS A 110 -7.25 10.11 -5.56
N PRO A 111 -7.73 10.00 -6.81
CA PRO A 111 -7.12 10.70 -7.94
C PRO A 111 -6.97 12.21 -7.74
N GLU A 112 -7.94 12.85 -7.11
CA GLU A 112 -7.90 14.30 -6.81
C GLU A 112 -6.81 14.68 -5.79
N ASP A 113 -6.46 13.79 -4.85
CA ASP A 113 -5.42 14.03 -3.86
C ASP A 113 -4.01 14.08 -4.49
N VAL A 114 -3.82 13.35 -5.59
CA VAL A 114 -2.51 13.19 -6.24
C VAL A 114 -2.32 14.04 -7.50
N ALA A 115 -3.37 14.67 -8.00
CA ALA A 115 -3.34 15.37 -9.29
C ALA A 115 -2.23 16.44 -9.36
N GLN A 116 -2.11 17.27 -8.32
CA GLN A 116 -1.08 18.29 -8.25
C GLN A 116 0.33 17.67 -8.10
N PHE A 117 0.47 16.65 -7.26
CA PHE A 117 1.74 15.93 -7.08
C PHE A 117 2.23 15.29 -8.38
N VAL A 118 1.35 14.63 -9.13
CA VAL A 118 1.68 14.02 -10.44
C VAL A 118 2.10 15.10 -11.44
N LYS A 119 1.40 16.23 -11.48
CA LYS A 119 1.75 17.36 -12.35
C LYS A 119 3.13 17.93 -12.05
N GLU A 120 3.47 18.10 -10.78
CA GLU A 120 4.80 18.57 -10.33
C GLU A 120 5.94 17.63 -10.70
N HIS A 121 5.65 16.34 -10.88
CA HIS A 121 6.62 15.29 -11.22
C HIS A 121 6.52 14.84 -12.69
N GLN A 122 5.86 15.60 -13.56
CA GLN A 122 5.63 15.22 -14.96
C GLN A 122 6.91 14.85 -15.71
N SER A 123 7.99 15.59 -15.52
CA SER A 123 9.29 15.29 -16.16
C SER A 123 9.87 13.93 -15.73
N VAL A 124 9.62 13.50 -14.50
CA VAL A 124 10.06 12.19 -14.01
C VAL A 124 9.23 11.08 -14.66
N ILE A 125 7.92 11.28 -14.81
CA ILE A 125 7.01 10.36 -15.49
C ILE A 125 7.43 10.19 -16.95
N GLU A 126 7.65 11.28 -17.66
CA GLU A 126 8.08 11.25 -19.07
C GLU A 126 9.38 10.46 -19.24
N GLN A 127 10.37 10.66 -18.37
CA GLN A 127 11.62 9.90 -18.40
C GLN A 127 11.42 8.41 -18.12
N GLN A 128 10.51 8.04 -17.21
CA GLN A 128 10.20 6.64 -16.89
C GLN A 128 9.47 5.95 -18.06
N GLU A 129 8.51 6.63 -18.66
CA GLU A 129 7.75 6.11 -19.82
C GLU A 129 8.64 5.97 -21.05
N MET A 130 9.53 6.91 -21.31
CA MET A 130 10.50 6.80 -22.41
C MET A 130 11.44 5.60 -22.23
N LYS A 131 11.81 5.26 -20.99
CA LYS A 131 12.61 4.05 -20.69
C LYS A 131 11.79 2.76 -20.84
N ALA A 132 10.48 2.81 -20.59
CA ALA A 132 9.60 1.65 -20.64
C ALA A 132 9.10 1.31 -22.05
N GLN A 133 9.14 2.26 -22.98
CA GLN A 133 8.69 2.11 -24.35
C GLN A 133 9.85 2.45 -25.31
N GLU A 134 10.43 1.42 -25.93
CA GLU A 134 11.59 1.57 -26.85
C GLU A 134 11.38 2.49 -28.04
N ASN A 135 10.13 2.99 -28.30
CA ASN A 135 9.74 3.78 -29.47
C ASN A 135 8.82 4.98 -29.19
N ALA A 136 8.76 5.51 -27.97
CA ALA A 136 7.84 6.62 -27.66
C ALA A 136 8.39 7.97 -28.11
N SER A 137 8.10 8.40 -29.32
CA SER A 137 8.49 9.73 -29.84
C SER A 137 7.65 10.90 -29.33
N LEU A 138 6.46 10.66 -28.77
CA LEU A 138 5.58 11.66 -28.15
C LEU A 138 4.74 10.98 -27.05
N PHE A 139 5.21 11.08 -25.81
CA PHE A 139 4.47 10.58 -24.65
C PHE A 139 3.59 11.70 -24.07
N THR A 140 2.29 11.46 -23.96
CA THR A 140 1.39 12.27 -23.15
C THR A 140 0.91 11.42 -21.98
N PRO A 141 1.12 11.85 -20.71
CA PRO A 141 0.66 11.10 -19.56
C PRO A 141 -0.84 10.81 -19.65
N HIS A 142 -1.21 9.54 -19.58
CA HIS A 142 -2.61 9.12 -19.63
C HIS A 142 -3.27 9.34 -18.27
N SER A 143 -4.32 10.15 -18.19
CA SER A 143 -4.98 10.52 -16.93
C SER A 143 -5.50 9.32 -16.14
N SER A 144 -5.91 8.23 -16.80
CA SER A 144 -6.32 6.99 -16.14
C SER A 144 -5.17 6.22 -15.48
N LEU A 145 -3.92 6.54 -15.77
CA LEU A 145 -2.72 5.97 -15.13
C LEU A 145 -2.16 6.84 -14.01
N GLN A 146 -2.74 7.99 -13.68
CA GLN A 146 -2.18 8.93 -12.72
C GLN A 146 -1.90 8.32 -11.32
N MET A 147 -2.75 7.40 -10.86
CA MET A 147 -2.53 6.70 -9.59
C MET A 147 -1.36 5.72 -9.67
N MET A 148 -1.13 5.09 -10.82
CA MET A 148 0.06 4.26 -11.06
C MET A 148 1.33 5.12 -11.09
N TYR A 149 1.31 6.26 -11.76
CA TYR A 149 2.44 7.20 -11.77
C TYR A 149 2.76 7.71 -10.36
N PHE A 150 1.75 8.05 -9.58
CA PHE A 150 1.94 8.43 -8.19
C PHE A 150 2.66 7.32 -7.39
N GLN A 151 2.23 6.05 -7.51
CA GLN A 151 2.93 4.94 -6.86
C GLN A 151 4.39 4.85 -7.30
N GLU A 152 4.67 4.93 -8.59
CA GLU A 152 6.03 4.82 -9.14
C GLU A 152 6.95 5.93 -8.65
N ILE A 153 6.45 7.16 -8.57
CA ILE A 153 7.21 8.31 -8.06
C ILE A 153 7.58 8.10 -6.59
N VAL A 154 6.61 7.78 -5.74
CA VAL A 154 6.89 7.62 -4.31
C VAL A 154 7.74 6.38 -4.00
N GLU A 155 7.61 5.29 -4.77
CA GLU A 155 8.45 4.11 -4.67
C GLU A 155 9.90 4.41 -5.08
N LYS A 156 10.09 5.22 -6.11
CA LYS A 156 11.42 5.69 -6.54
C LYS A 156 12.05 6.64 -5.51
N GLN A 157 11.28 7.59 -4.99
CA GLN A 157 11.73 8.45 -3.89
C GLN A 157 12.16 7.63 -2.68
N CYS A 158 11.36 6.62 -2.32
CA CYS A 158 11.68 5.70 -1.23
C CYS A 158 13.01 4.96 -1.49
N TRP A 159 13.23 4.45 -2.70
CA TRP A 159 14.47 3.79 -3.09
C TRP A 159 15.69 4.75 -3.01
N GLN A 160 15.53 6.00 -3.42
CA GLN A 160 16.58 7.03 -3.29
C GLN A 160 16.91 7.30 -1.82
N GLN A 161 15.91 7.41 -0.95
CA GLN A 161 16.08 7.55 0.49
C GLN A 161 16.70 6.30 1.16
N GLY A 162 16.56 5.13 0.52
CA GLY A 162 17.20 3.86 0.88
C GLY A 162 18.61 3.67 0.33
N ASN A 163 19.33 4.77 0.02
CA ASN A 163 20.67 4.76 -0.58
C ASN A 163 20.73 4.01 -1.93
N MET A 164 19.67 4.09 -2.71
CA MET A 164 19.54 3.39 -4.01
C MET A 164 19.75 1.88 -3.90
N LYS A 165 19.31 1.30 -2.77
CA LYS A 165 19.35 -0.13 -2.45
C LYS A 165 17.98 -0.57 -1.93
N GLN A 166 17.88 -1.81 -1.47
CA GLN A 166 16.69 -2.32 -0.79
C GLN A 166 16.71 -2.08 0.73
N THR A 167 17.65 -1.29 1.24
CA THR A 167 17.63 -0.80 2.63
C THR A 167 16.50 0.18 2.80
N ALA A 168 15.54 -0.11 3.69
CA ALA A 168 14.31 0.69 3.77
C ALA A 168 14.51 1.95 4.64
N PRO A 169 14.05 3.13 4.16
CA PRO A 169 13.96 4.32 4.99
C PRO A 169 12.98 4.09 6.13
N ALA A 170 13.39 4.45 7.35
CA ALA A 170 12.60 4.19 8.54
C ALA A 170 12.72 5.31 9.57
N GLN A 171 11.71 5.41 10.44
CA GLN A 171 11.65 6.39 11.51
C GLN A 171 10.91 5.80 12.72
N ARG A 172 11.32 6.17 13.95
CA ARG A 172 10.55 5.80 15.15
C ARG A 172 9.17 6.46 15.13
N MET A 173 8.15 5.73 15.54
CA MET A 173 6.75 6.18 15.44
C MET A 173 6.49 7.49 16.17
N ALA A 174 6.93 7.64 17.43
CA ALA A 174 6.67 8.87 18.16
C ALA A 174 7.51 10.05 17.64
N ASP A 175 8.71 9.80 17.10
CA ASP A 175 9.51 10.84 16.45
C ASP A 175 8.83 11.34 15.18
N PHE A 176 8.30 10.43 14.35
CA PHE A 176 7.51 10.79 13.17
C PHE A 176 6.31 11.67 13.52
N VAL A 177 5.53 11.28 14.53
CA VAL A 177 4.34 12.03 14.98
C VAL A 177 4.70 13.43 15.48
N ASN A 178 5.89 13.58 16.08
CA ASN A 178 6.36 14.85 16.64
C ASN A 178 7.31 15.64 15.70
N ASN A 179 7.44 15.24 14.44
CA ASN A 179 8.35 15.85 13.45
C ASN A 179 9.82 15.91 13.94
N ARG A 180 10.28 14.87 14.61
CA ARG A 180 11.65 14.76 15.13
C ARG A 180 12.45 13.76 14.29
N LEU A 181 13.75 13.94 14.23
CA LEU A 181 14.67 12.96 13.62
C LEU A 181 14.85 11.78 14.59
N SER A 182 14.93 10.58 14.05
CA SER A 182 15.36 9.39 14.78
C SER A 182 16.85 9.19 14.54
N TYR A 183 17.67 9.31 15.58
CA TYR A 183 19.11 9.13 15.45
C TYR A 183 19.51 7.66 15.42
N ASP A 184 18.68 6.78 15.96
CA ASP A 184 18.83 5.33 15.97
C ASP A 184 17.47 4.68 15.70
N LEU A 185 17.50 3.39 15.38
CA LEU A 185 16.29 2.60 15.11
C LEU A 185 16.32 1.33 15.96
N PRO A 186 15.14 0.84 16.43
CA PRO A 186 15.04 -0.47 17.04
C PRO A 186 15.47 -1.58 16.08
N LYS A 187 15.75 -2.78 16.61
CA LYS A 187 15.89 -3.99 15.79
C LYS A 187 14.59 -4.22 15.01
N SER A 188 14.71 -4.69 13.78
CA SER A 188 13.60 -4.94 12.88
C SER A 188 13.69 -6.32 12.25
N SER A 189 12.54 -6.81 11.81
CA SER A 189 12.44 -8.04 11.03
C SER A 189 12.83 -7.86 9.55
N TYR A 190 12.98 -6.62 9.07
CA TYR A 190 13.27 -6.34 7.66
C TYR A 190 14.71 -6.73 7.30
N ALA A 191 14.87 -7.86 6.61
CA ALA A 191 16.17 -8.48 6.34
C ALA A 191 17.17 -7.61 5.56
N PRO A 192 16.78 -6.78 4.57
CA PRO A 192 17.72 -5.92 3.87
C PRO A 192 18.30 -4.77 4.72
N GLY A 193 17.77 -4.56 5.93
CA GLY A 193 18.19 -3.52 6.85
C GLY A 193 17.44 -2.21 6.69
N LEU A 194 17.54 -1.37 7.72
CA LEU A 194 16.89 -0.07 7.79
C LEU A 194 17.93 1.06 7.75
N ILE A 195 17.51 2.21 7.24
CA ILE A 195 18.24 3.46 7.34
C ILE A 195 17.34 4.53 7.97
N SER A 196 17.86 5.25 8.97
CA SER A 196 17.12 6.36 9.55
C SER A 196 16.89 7.46 8.50
N SER A 197 15.64 7.84 8.33
CA SER A 197 15.23 8.84 7.34
C SER A 197 14.03 9.63 7.87
N PRO A 198 13.97 10.95 7.64
CA PRO A 198 12.87 11.80 8.11
C PRO A 198 11.63 11.61 7.24
N LEU A 199 10.89 10.52 7.43
CA LEU A 199 9.69 10.17 6.65
C LEU A 199 8.67 11.31 6.62
N HIS A 200 8.48 12.00 7.75
CA HIS A 200 7.58 13.16 7.88
C HIS A 200 7.95 14.34 6.95
N PHE A 201 9.16 14.38 6.46
CA PHE A 201 9.67 15.48 5.60
C PHE A 201 9.50 15.18 4.11
N TRP A 202 9.88 13.97 3.65
CA TRP A 202 9.91 13.68 2.22
C TRP A 202 8.68 12.93 1.70
N MET A 203 7.92 12.25 2.57
CA MET A 203 6.65 11.65 2.14
C MET A 203 5.67 12.73 1.67
N PRO A 204 4.76 12.42 0.73
CA PRO A 204 3.71 13.36 0.35
C PRO A 204 2.99 13.90 1.59
N SER A 205 2.91 15.22 1.72
CA SER A 205 2.45 15.88 2.94
C SER A 205 1.03 15.53 3.34
N PHE A 206 0.16 15.24 2.35
CA PHE A 206 -1.20 14.81 2.60
C PHE A 206 -1.28 13.39 3.18
N VAL A 207 -0.27 12.53 2.94
CA VAL A 207 -0.15 11.21 3.56
C VAL A 207 0.46 11.33 4.96
N SER A 208 1.62 12.01 5.08
CA SER A 208 2.35 12.09 6.35
C SER A 208 1.53 12.75 7.45
N LYS A 209 0.86 13.88 7.17
CA LYS A 209 0.01 14.60 8.15
C LYS A 209 -1.17 13.75 8.61
N ARG A 210 -1.85 13.06 7.69
CA ARG A 210 -2.97 12.19 8.06
C ARG A 210 -2.54 10.99 8.89
N LEU A 211 -1.39 10.38 8.57
CA LEU A 211 -0.81 9.33 9.41
C LEU A 211 -0.48 9.84 10.82
N GLN A 212 0.10 11.03 10.96
CA GLN A 212 0.43 11.62 12.26
C GLN A 212 -0.83 11.79 13.13
N GLU A 213 -1.90 12.33 12.58
CA GLU A 213 -3.16 12.50 13.31
C GLU A 213 -3.84 11.15 13.60
N GLY A 214 -3.81 10.22 12.64
CA GLY A 214 -4.29 8.86 12.85
C GLY A 214 -3.56 8.16 13.99
N PHE A 215 -2.24 8.24 14.05
CA PHE A 215 -1.44 7.64 15.12
C PHE A 215 -1.73 8.25 16.50
N LYS A 216 -1.98 9.57 16.57
CA LYS A 216 -2.41 10.21 17.82
C LYS A 216 -3.75 9.64 18.30
N THR A 217 -4.69 9.44 17.39
CA THR A 217 -6.00 8.84 17.68
C THR A 217 -5.85 7.40 18.13
N PHE A 218 -5.06 6.59 17.43
CA PHE A 218 -4.84 5.18 17.80
C PHE A 218 -4.11 5.05 19.14
N GLY A 219 -3.15 5.93 19.43
CA GLY A 219 -2.47 5.98 20.72
C GLY A 219 -3.37 6.33 21.90
N LYS A 220 -4.44 7.13 21.68
CA LYS A 220 -5.48 7.40 22.69
C LYS A 220 -6.39 6.20 22.92
N ASN A 221 -6.72 5.47 21.85
CA ASN A 221 -7.63 4.31 21.90
C ASN A 221 -6.93 3.05 22.43
N ALA A 222 -5.63 2.91 22.18
CA ALA A 222 -4.79 1.78 22.59
C ALA A 222 -3.54 2.32 23.32
N HIS A 223 -3.66 2.44 24.63
CA HIS A 223 -2.57 2.99 25.46
C HIS A 223 -1.28 2.20 25.31
N GLY A 224 -0.17 2.88 25.00
CA GLY A 224 1.14 2.28 24.73
C GLY A 224 1.40 1.97 23.26
N PHE A 225 0.41 2.06 22.37
CA PHE A 225 0.58 1.82 20.94
C PHE A 225 1.46 2.89 20.27
N LEU A 226 1.26 4.17 20.58
CA LEU A 226 2.12 5.27 20.13
C LEU A 226 3.40 5.31 20.98
N THR A 227 4.48 4.78 20.45
CA THR A 227 5.75 4.59 21.16
C THR A 227 6.97 4.73 20.26
N ASN A 228 8.15 4.95 20.83
CA ASN A 228 9.44 4.89 20.13
C ASN A 228 10.04 3.47 20.06
N GLU A 229 9.37 2.47 20.61
CA GLU A 229 9.71 1.06 20.37
C GLU A 229 9.17 0.58 19.01
N ALA A 230 8.23 1.32 18.42
CA ALA A 230 7.67 1.04 17.11
C ALA A 230 8.44 1.78 16.01
N THR A 231 8.61 1.11 14.89
CA THR A 231 9.30 1.62 13.70
C THR A 231 8.36 1.71 12.51
N LEU A 232 8.33 2.88 11.87
CA LEU A 232 7.72 3.09 10.56
C LEU A 232 8.75 2.75 9.49
N ILE A 233 8.39 1.88 8.56
CA ILE A 233 9.24 1.42 7.46
C ILE A 233 8.53 1.81 6.15
N ALA A 234 9.15 2.61 5.33
CA ALA A 234 8.56 3.10 4.10
C ALA A 234 8.93 2.20 2.90
N MET A 235 8.09 2.12 1.87
CA MET A 235 6.70 2.59 1.79
C MET A 235 5.78 1.41 1.47
N GLU A 236 4.57 1.46 1.99
CA GLU A 236 3.46 0.59 1.57
C GLU A 236 2.60 1.34 0.55
N THR A 237 2.65 0.94 -0.72
CA THR A 237 1.94 1.62 -1.83
C THR A 237 1.01 0.69 -2.59
N ARG A 238 1.15 -0.63 -2.40
CA ARG A 238 0.48 -1.64 -3.23
C ARG A 238 -0.63 -2.36 -2.49
N THR A 239 -1.55 -1.58 -1.91
CA THR A 239 -2.72 -2.09 -1.18
C THR A 239 -3.81 -2.61 -2.10
N SER A 240 -3.91 -2.06 -3.32
CA SER A 240 -4.84 -2.48 -4.37
C SER A 240 -4.38 -1.96 -5.73
N SER A 241 -5.07 -2.39 -6.82
CA SER A 241 -4.81 -1.88 -8.16
C SER A 241 -5.02 -0.36 -8.23
N PRO A 242 -4.09 0.42 -8.84
CA PRO A 242 -4.24 1.86 -9.07
C PRO A 242 -5.11 2.18 -10.29
N VAL A 243 -5.55 1.15 -11.02
CA VAL A 243 -6.34 1.25 -12.24
C VAL A 243 -7.54 0.32 -12.14
N ARG A 244 -8.66 0.74 -12.71
CA ARG A 244 -9.84 -0.11 -12.93
C ARG A 244 -10.10 -0.25 -14.41
N ILE A 245 -10.32 -1.48 -14.88
CA ILE A 245 -10.80 -1.77 -16.23
C ILE A 245 -12.31 -1.61 -16.21
N VAL A 246 -12.86 -0.69 -17.01
CA VAL A 246 -14.29 -0.35 -16.93
C VAL A 246 -15.16 -1.50 -17.40
N ARG A 247 -16.14 -1.90 -16.59
CA ARG A 247 -17.13 -2.92 -16.94
C ARG A 247 -18.53 -2.47 -16.59
N ASP A 248 -19.52 -3.00 -17.29
CA ASP A 248 -20.92 -2.83 -16.97
C ASP A 248 -21.26 -3.51 -15.63
N ARG A 249 -22.17 -2.92 -14.85
CA ARG A 249 -22.48 -3.38 -13.49
C ARG A 249 -23.38 -4.61 -13.46
N GLU A 250 -24.19 -4.82 -14.50
CA GLU A 250 -25.15 -5.90 -14.59
C GLU A 250 -24.56 -7.11 -15.29
N THR A 251 -24.02 -6.91 -16.48
CA THR A 251 -23.43 -7.97 -17.30
C THR A 251 -22.02 -8.35 -16.91
N LEU A 252 -21.32 -7.51 -16.15
CA LEU A 252 -19.90 -7.61 -15.78
C LEU A 252 -18.94 -7.68 -16.99
N GLN A 253 -19.42 -7.45 -18.21
CA GLN A 253 -18.60 -7.35 -19.39
C GLN A 253 -17.97 -5.96 -19.51
N HIS A 254 -16.83 -5.88 -20.17
CA HIS A 254 -16.24 -4.60 -20.55
C HIS A 254 -17.23 -3.79 -21.40
N VAL A 255 -17.32 -2.49 -21.16
CA VAL A 255 -18.36 -1.60 -21.74
C VAL A 255 -18.38 -1.56 -23.27
N ARG A 256 -17.29 -1.92 -23.96
CA ARG A 256 -17.19 -1.90 -25.42
C ARG A 256 -16.73 -3.23 -26.02
N ILE A 257 -16.18 -4.15 -25.24
CA ILE A 257 -15.60 -5.40 -25.74
C ILE A 257 -16.45 -6.56 -25.21
N GLN A 258 -17.20 -7.18 -26.10
CA GLN A 258 -18.01 -8.35 -25.78
C GLN A 258 -17.12 -9.55 -25.44
N GLY A 259 -17.55 -10.34 -24.49
CA GLY A 259 -16.83 -11.53 -24.03
C GLY A 259 -15.61 -11.25 -23.13
N LEU A 260 -15.30 -9.98 -22.84
CA LEU A 260 -14.26 -9.59 -21.89
C LEU A 260 -14.89 -9.30 -20.52
N PHE A 261 -14.53 -10.07 -19.49
CA PHE A 261 -15.03 -9.95 -18.12
C PHE A 261 -13.91 -9.53 -17.16
N PRO A 262 -13.62 -8.22 -17.01
CA PRO A 262 -12.60 -7.75 -16.06
C PRO A 262 -12.99 -8.11 -14.62
N CYS A 263 -12.15 -8.86 -13.90
CA CYS A 263 -12.48 -9.32 -12.54
C CYS A 263 -11.29 -9.29 -11.59
N GLY A 264 -11.60 -9.32 -10.31
CA GLY A 264 -10.64 -9.44 -9.22
C GLY A 264 -9.82 -8.20 -8.96
N GLU A 265 -8.70 -8.38 -8.26
CA GLU A 265 -7.86 -7.28 -7.80
C GLU A 265 -7.15 -6.56 -8.95
N GLY A 266 -6.57 -7.30 -9.90
CA GLY A 266 -5.85 -6.72 -11.03
C GLY A 266 -6.72 -5.84 -11.93
N ALA A 267 -8.01 -6.17 -12.08
CA ALA A 267 -8.97 -5.37 -12.81
C ALA A 267 -9.59 -4.22 -11.98
N GLY A 268 -9.25 -4.09 -10.69
CA GLY A 268 -9.67 -3.01 -9.82
C GLY A 268 -11.00 -3.22 -9.08
N TYR A 269 -11.51 -4.46 -9.01
CA TYR A 269 -12.81 -4.79 -8.39
C TYR A 269 -12.71 -5.46 -7.03
N ALA A 270 -11.51 -5.75 -6.55
CA ALA A 270 -11.28 -6.33 -5.25
C ALA A 270 -10.02 -5.74 -4.59
N GLY A 271 -9.92 -5.85 -3.28
CA GLY A 271 -8.77 -5.42 -2.49
C GLY A 271 -8.25 -6.51 -1.55
N GLY A 272 -8.67 -7.77 -1.73
CA GLY A 272 -8.23 -8.89 -0.92
C GLY A 272 -8.58 -10.23 -1.53
N ILE A 273 -8.03 -11.33 -0.98
CA ILE A 273 -8.14 -12.69 -1.52
C ILE A 273 -9.61 -13.13 -1.64
N VAL A 274 -10.37 -12.99 -0.55
CA VAL A 274 -11.78 -13.43 -0.54
C VAL A 274 -12.64 -12.62 -1.50
N SER A 275 -12.51 -11.28 -1.48
CA SER A 275 -13.28 -10.41 -2.38
C SER A 275 -12.91 -10.64 -3.86
N ALA A 276 -11.65 -10.96 -4.16
CA ALA A 276 -11.23 -11.31 -5.52
C ALA A 276 -11.83 -12.65 -5.97
N GLY A 277 -11.89 -13.64 -5.06
CA GLY A 277 -12.54 -14.93 -5.32
C GLY A 277 -14.04 -14.77 -5.61
N VAL A 278 -14.77 -14.03 -4.77
CA VAL A 278 -16.21 -13.76 -4.94
C VAL A 278 -16.50 -13.00 -6.25
N ASP A 279 -15.68 -11.99 -6.57
CA ASP A 279 -15.85 -11.25 -7.84
C ASP A 279 -15.56 -12.13 -9.06
N GLY A 280 -14.54 -13.00 -8.97
CA GLY A 280 -14.24 -13.99 -10.01
C GLY A 280 -15.36 -15.00 -10.25
N GLU A 281 -15.97 -15.52 -9.17
CA GLU A 281 -17.12 -16.41 -9.24
C GLU A 281 -18.30 -15.73 -9.95
N ARG A 282 -18.67 -14.53 -9.54
CA ARG A 282 -19.72 -13.74 -10.19
C ARG A 282 -19.45 -13.49 -11.68
N CYS A 283 -18.21 -13.16 -12.04
CA CYS A 283 -17.84 -12.98 -13.45
C CYS A 283 -17.92 -14.28 -14.23
N ALA A 284 -17.59 -15.43 -13.64
CA ALA A 284 -17.72 -16.73 -14.28
C ALA A 284 -19.19 -17.10 -14.53
N GLU A 285 -20.10 -16.84 -13.56
CA GLU A 285 -21.54 -17.02 -13.73
C GLU A 285 -22.09 -16.15 -14.89
N MET A 286 -21.73 -14.87 -14.93
CA MET A 286 -22.16 -13.97 -16.03
C MET A 286 -21.57 -14.37 -17.37
N CYS A 287 -20.36 -14.89 -17.40
CA CYS A 287 -19.75 -15.43 -18.62
C CYS A 287 -20.52 -16.67 -19.11
N ALA A 288 -20.93 -17.57 -18.20
CA ALA A 288 -21.73 -18.73 -18.55
C ALA A 288 -23.12 -18.34 -19.12
N GLU A 289 -23.77 -17.33 -18.53
CA GLU A 289 -25.04 -16.80 -19.09
C GLU A 289 -24.84 -16.15 -20.47
N TYR A 290 -23.77 -15.41 -20.67
CA TYR A 290 -23.43 -14.84 -21.98
C TYR A 290 -23.25 -15.92 -23.03
N LEU A 291 -22.54 -17.01 -22.73
CA LEU A 291 -22.31 -18.11 -23.66
C LEU A 291 -23.58 -18.90 -24.02
N LYS A 292 -24.59 -18.96 -23.15
CA LYS A 292 -25.90 -19.57 -23.46
C LYS A 292 -26.71 -18.77 -24.46
N GLN A 293 -26.40 -17.49 -24.64
CA GLN A 293 -27.13 -16.58 -25.53
C GLN A 293 -26.49 -16.47 -26.92
N GLN A 294 -25.32 -17.08 -27.10
CA GLN A 294 -24.64 -17.19 -28.39
C GLN A 294 -25.10 -18.44 -29.18
#